data_4f439944c1c985059866de92d01f2192
#
_entry.id   4f439944c1c985059866de92d01f2192
#
_cell.length_a   1.000
_cell.length_b   1.000
_cell.length_c   1.000
_cell.angle_alpha   90.00
_cell.angle_beta   90.00
_cell.angle_gamma   90.00
#
_symmetry.space_group_name_H-M   'P 1'
#
loop_
_entity.id
_entity.type
_entity.pdbx_description
1 polymer ?
#
loop_
_entity_poly.entity_id
_entity_poly.type
_entity_poly.pdbx_seq_one_letter_code
_entity_poly.pdbx_strand_id
1 'polypeptide(L)'
;SIINLIKQKKCKKVLFAGKITKPNFSSLRLDFKGIYYMPSVIRAAKIGDAAIIKSIIKILKKEDIKVISSIFFNSELSLKKGNFSKLKPNKQDLISIKKAKAYFNKTKSLDHVQALVVKEGKILAKEGREGTKKMLSKLKKNSDGILIKLPKKKQDLRMDLPTIGLQTFIDIKKYGLRGVVLQSKKNIFLDKVECIKFANKNKIFINII
;
A
#
# COMPACT_ATOMS: atom_id res chain seq x y z
N SER A 1 13.40 12.21 22.21
CA SER A 1 12.57 11.40 21.28
C SER A 1 11.79 12.26 20.31
N ILE A 2 11.32 11.68 19.25
CA ILE A 2 10.43 12.34 18.27
C ILE A 2 9.15 12.87 18.96
N ILE A 3 8.66 12.19 19.98
CA ILE A 3 7.49 12.62 20.77
C ILE A 3 7.75 13.97 21.45
N ASN A 4 8.93 14.14 22.05
CA ASN A 4 9.30 15.40 22.68
C ASN A 4 9.40 16.53 21.65
N LEU A 5 9.98 16.26 20.48
CA LEU A 5 10.03 17.23 19.38
C LEU A 5 8.64 17.66 18.91
N ILE A 6 7.72 16.70 18.73
CA ILE A 6 6.33 16.97 18.32
C ILE A 6 5.65 17.86 19.36
N LYS A 7 5.85 17.58 20.67
CA LYS A 7 5.27 18.38 21.77
C LYS A 7 5.88 19.78 21.85
N GLN A 8 7.20 19.91 21.70
CA GLN A 8 7.88 21.23 21.64
C GLN A 8 7.34 22.10 20.50
N LYS A 9 7.06 21.48 19.33
CA LYS A 9 6.44 22.16 18.19
C LYS A 9 4.93 22.36 18.33
N LYS A 10 4.34 22.02 19.49
CA LYS A 10 2.89 22.11 19.77
C LYS A 10 2.01 21.41 18.74
N CYS A 11 2.54 20.39 18.06
CA CYS A 11 1.80 19.62 17.05
C CYS A 11 0.90 18.59 17.73
N LYS A 12 -0.41 18.68 17.49
CA LYS A 12 -1.43 17.71 17.96
C LYS A 12 -1.74 16.61 16.94
N LYS A 13 -1.29 16.78 15.70
CA LYS A 13 -1.54 15.85 14.59
C LYS A 13 -0.24 15.52 13.89
N VAL A 14 -0.06 14.26 13.50
CA VAL A 14 1.08 13.79 12.70
C VAL A 14 0.60 12.91 11.56
N LEU A 15 1.32 12.92 10.47
CA LEU A 15 1.15 11.97 9.38
C LEU A 15 2.48 11.28 9.08
N PHE A 16 2.41 10.08 8.56
CA PHE A 16 3.57 9.30 8.13
C PHE A 16 3.64 9.29 6.61
N ALA A 17 4.79 9.71 6.07
CA ALA A 17 5.08 9.69 4.64
C ALA A 17 6.47 9.12 4.41
N GLY A 18 6.60 8.32 3.33
CA GLY A 18 7.87 7.72 2.95
C GLY A 18 8.00 6.24 3.35
N LYS A 19 9.14 5.67 2.98
CA LYS A 19 9.47 4.28 3.27
C LYS A 19 10.14 4.17 4.64
N ILE A 20 9.66 3.29 5.48
CA ILE A 20 10.25 2.98 6.77
C ILE A 20 10.94 1.62 6.66
N THR A 21 12.22 1.57 7.02
CA THR A 21 12.95 0.31 7.21
C THR A 21 12.96 -0.05 8.69
N LYS A 22 12.91 -1.34 9.01
CA LYS A 22 13.06 -1.79 10.40
C LYS A 22 14.40 -1.33 10.95
N PRO A 23 14.43 -0.59 12.06
CA PRO A 23 15.69 -0.20 12.67
C PRO A 23 16.38 -1.39 13.31
N ASN A 24 17.70 -1.32 13.43
CA ASN A 24 18.41 -2.19 14.34
C ASN A 24 18.15 -1.70 15.77
N PHE A 25 17.34 -2.45 16.52
CA PHE A 25 16.94 -2.04 17.89
C PHE A 25 18.11 -1.93 18.85
N SER A 26 19.20 -2.67 18.65
CA SER A 26 20.39 -2.64 19.52
C SER A 26 21.24 -1.38 19.34
N SER A 27 21.12 -0.69 18.21
CA SER A 27 21.88 0.53 17.91
C SER A 27 21.13 1.83 18.18
N LEU A 28 19.88 1.75 18.69
CA LEU A 28 19.07 2.92 18.95
C LEU A 28 19.50 3.64 20.24
N ARG A 29 19.82 4.92 20.12
CA ARG A 29 19.98 5.79 21.30
C ARG A 29 18.59 6.23 21.76
N LEU A 30 18.17 5.74 22.92
CA LEU A 30 16.85 5.98 23.49
C LEU A 30 16.91 7.03 24.59
N ASP A 31 15.95 7.95 24.60
CA ASP A 31 15.64 8.78 25.76
C ASP A 31 14.66 8.05 26.70
N PHE A 32 14.30 8.65 27.83
CA PHE A 32 13.40 8.05 28.83
C PHE A 32 12.08 7.53 28.24
N LYS A 33 11.46 8.29 27.33
CA LYS A 33 10.23 7.85 26.65
C LYS A 33 10.49 6.67 25.71
N GLY A 34 11.62 6.71 24.99
CA GLY A 34 12.07 5.61 24.16
C GLY A 34 12.24 4.32 24.96
N ILE A 35 12.92 4.39 26.12
CA ILE A 35 13.10 3.25 27.04
C ILE A 35 11.73 2.73 27.50
N TYR A 36 10.83 3.60 27.93
CA TYR A 36 9.50 3.23 28.41
C TYR A 36 8.65 2.52 27.36
N TYR A 37 8.65 2.99 26.11
CA TYR A 37 7.80 2.43 25.04
C TYR A 37 8.44 1.28 24.25
N MET A 38 9.78 1.16 24.25
CA MET A 38 10.51 0.18 23.45
C MET A 38 10.06 -1.28 23.67
N PRO A 39 9.81 -1.75 24.91
CA PRO A 39 9.36 -3.13 25.11
C PRO A 39 8.07 -3.46 24.36
N SER A 40 7.14 -2.51 24.23
CA SER A 40 5.90 -2.69 23.50
C SER A 40 6.13 -2.78 21.99
N VAL A 41 7.07 -1.98 21.47
CA VAL A 41 7.44 -1.97 20.05
C VAL A 41 8.19 -3.25 19.67
N ILE A 42 9.10 -3.73 20.52
CA ILE A 42 9.83 -4.98 20.29
C ILE A 42 8.87 -6.17 20.28
N ARG A 43 7.91 -6.25 21.21
CA ARG A 43 6.87 -7.28 21.20
C ARG A 43 6.05 -7.24 19.91
N ALA A 44 5.66 -6.05 19.48
CA ALA A 44 4.94 -5.86 18.23
C ALA A 44 5.76 -6.27 16.99
N ALA A 45 7.08 -6.01 17.00
CA ALA A 45 7.99 -6.37 15.91
C ALA A 45 8.12 -7.90 15.71
N LYS A 46 7.97 -8.69 16.78
CA LYS A 46 7.93 -10.17 16.70
C LYS A 46 6.67 -10.68 16.00
N ILE A 47 5.56 -9.91 16.06
CA ILE A 47 4.28 -10.27 15.44
C ILE A 47 4.29 -9.89 13.95
N GLY A 48 4.80 -8.70 13.59
CA GLY A 48 4.89 -8.21 12.22
C GLY A 48 4.67 -6.71 12.07
N ASP A 49 4.81 -6.22 10.84
CA ASP A 49 4.81 -4.77 10.55
C ASP A 49 3.49 -4.08 10.89
N ALA A 50 2.35 -4.74 10.65
CA ALA A 50 1.04 -4.20 11.03
C ALA A 50 0.89 -4.03 12.56
N ALA A 51 1.51 -4.90 13.37
CA ALA A 51 1.51 -4.80 14.81
C ALA A 51 2.40 -3.64 15.29
N ILE A 52 3.55 -3.41 14.66
CA ILE A 52 4.41 -2.25 14.92
C ILE A 52 3.63 -0.96 14.70
N ILE A 53 2.97 -0.83 13.54
CA ILE A 53 2.17 0.33 13.17
C ILE A 53 1.09 0.60 14.24
N LYS A 54 0.34 -0.43 14.63
CA LYS A 54 -0.68 -0.31 15.68
C LYS A 54 -0.09 0.10 17.04
N SER A 55 1.07 -0.43 17.39
CA SER A 55 1.78 -0.06 18.63
C SER A 55 2.18 1.42 18.62
N ILE A 56 2.76 1.90 17.51
CA ILE A 56 3.16 3.31 17.36
C ILE A 56 1.94 4.23 17.44
N ILE A 57 0.83 3.90 16.76
CA ILE A 57 -0.41 4.69 16.83
C ILE A 57 -0.94 4.75 18.26
N LYS A 58 -0.90 3.62 18.99
CA LYS A 58 -1.35 3.55 20.39
C LYS A 58 -0.46 4.41 21.31
N ILE A 59 0.85 4.40 21.08
CA ILE A 59 1.81 5.24 21.84
C ILE A 59 1.52 6.72 21.59
N LEU A 60 1.40 7.14 20.32
CA LEU A 60 1.12 8.52 19.98
C LEU A 60 -0.23 8.99 20.55
N LYS A 61 -1.26 8.13 20.53
CA LYS A 61 -2.56 8.42 21.15
C LYS A 61 -2.45 8.63 22.67
N LYS A 62 -1.61 7.84 23.38
CA LYS A 62 -1.34 8.03 24.83
C LYS A 62 -0.64 9.36 25.14
N GLU A 63 0.07 9.92 24.16
CA GLU A 63 0.77 11.19 24.26
C GLU A 63 -0.05 12.36 23.69
N ASP A 64 -1.37 12.16 23.47
CA ASP A 64 -2.33 13.14 22.92
C ASP A 64 -1.97 13.61 21.50
N ILE A 65 -1.27 12.77 20.74
CA ILE A 65 -0.91 13.02 19.36
C ILE A 65 -1.80 12.17 18.45
N LYS A 66 -2.60 12.81 17.60
CA LYS A 66 -3.49 12.13 16.64
C LYS A 66 -2.75 11.80 15.35
N VAL A 67 -2.74 10.54 14.96
CA VAL A 67 -2.25 10.12 13.64
C VAL A 67 -3.36 10.33 12.61
N ILE A 68 -3.03 11.06 11.53
CA ILE A 68 -3.93 11.30 10.40
C ILE A 68 -3.36 10.66 9.13
N SER A 69 -4.23 10.33 8.18
CA SER A 69 -3.82 9.78 6.88
C SER A 69 -3.28 10.89 5.97
N SER A 70 -2.27 10.57 5.16
CA SER A 70 -1.77 11.46 4.11
C SER A 70 -2.84 11.87 3.11
N ILE A 71 -3.79 10.98 2.81
CA ILE A 71 -4.95 11.28 1.94
C ILE A 71 -5.90 12.28 2.58
N PHE A 72 -6.05 12.25 3.91
CA PHE A 72 -6.87 13.25 4.60
C PHE A 72 -6.26 14.65 4.49
N PHE A 73 -4.95 14.74 4.51
CA PHE A 73 -4.23 16.01 4.36
C PHE A 73 -4.16 16.47 2.92
N ASN A 74 -3.94 15.55 1.98
CA ASN A 74 -3.92 15.81 0.54
C ASN A 74 -4.73 14.74 -0.21
N SER A 75 -5.99 15.08 -0.53
CA SER A 75 -6.92 14.17 -1.21
C SER A 75 -6.52 13.84 -2.65
N GLU A 76 -5.65 14.67 -3.28
CA GLU A 76 -5.15 14.44 -4.64
C GLU A 76 -4.21 13.25 -4.75
N LEU A 77 -3.64 12.80 -3.62
CA LEU A 77 -2.85 11.58 -3.54
C LEU A 77 -3.67 10.31 -3.79
N SER A 78 -5.00 10.40 -3.86
CA SER A 78 -5.86 9.25 -4.13
C SER A 78 -6.82 9.54 -5.26
N LEU A 79 -7.11 8.52 -6.06
CA LEU A 79 -8.07 8.64 -7.15
C LEU A 79 -9.49 8.28 -6.68
N LYS A 80 -10.48 8.99 -7.22
CA LYS A 80 -11.91 8.65 -7.09
C LYS A 80 -12.22 7.44 -7.97
N LYS A 81 -13.39 6.82 -7.78
CA LYS A 81 -13.86 5.72 -8.62
C LYS A 81 -13.97 6.17 -10.09
N GLY A 82 -13.50 5.31 -10.99
CA GLY A 82 -13.52 5.59 -12.43
C GLY A 82 -12.38 4.94 -13.20
N ASN A 83 -12.34 5.19 -14.49
CA ASN A 83 -11.25 4.80 -15.38
C ASN A 83 -10.43 6.03 -15.77
N PHE A 84 -9.11 5.97 -15.62
CA PHE A 84 -8.19 7.09 -15.76
C PHE A 84 -7.26 6.99 -16.99
N SER A 85 -7.47 6.00 -17.83
CA SER A 85 -6.71 5.75 -19.05
C SER A 85 -7.61 5.65 -20.27
N LYS A 86 -7.05 5.79 -21.48
CA LYS A 86 -7.78 5.60 -22.73
C LYS A 86 -8.31 4.16 -22.87
N LEU A 87 -7.46 3.16 -22.55
CA LEU A 87 -7.89 1.77 -22.49
C LEU A 87 -8.78 1.57 -21.24
N LYS A 88 -9.85 0.79 -21.39
CA LYS A 88 -10.77 0.39 -20.32
C LYS A 88 -10.68 -1.12 -20.10
N PRO A 89 -11.01 -1.63 -18.90
CA PRO A 89 -11.11 -3.06 -18.66
C PRO A 89 -12.20 -3.68 -19.56
N ASN A 90 -11.90 -4.84 -20.14
CA ASN A 90 -12.85 -5.63 -20.92
C ASN A 90 -13.66 -6.58 -20.00
N LYS A 91 -14.54 -7.41 -20.58
CA LYS A 91 -15.37 -8.38 -19.85
C LYS A 91 -14.53 -9.36 -19.02
N GLN A 92 -13.41 -9.86 -19.55
CA GLN A 92 -12.52 -10.80 -18.84
C GLN A 92 -11.75 -10.12 -17.70
N ASP A 93 -11.35 -8.87 -17.91
CA ASP A 93 -10.74 -8.06 -16.85
C ASP A 93 -11.73 -7.85 -15.69
N LEU A 94 -13.02 -7.59 -15.97
CA LEU A 94 -14.06 -7.44 -14.93
C LEU A 94 -14.29 -8.75 -14.16
N ILE A 95 -14.25 -9.91 -14.81
CA ILE A 95 -14.29 -11.23 -14.15
C ILE A 95 -13.08 -11.37 -13.22
N SER A 96 -11.90 -11.00 -13.69
CA SER A 96 -10.66 -11.03 -12.90
C SER A 96 -10.71 -10.11 -11.69
N ILE A 97 -11.28 -8.90 -11.83
CA ILE A 97 -11.52 -7.96 -10.73
C ILE A 97 -12.47 -8.56 -9.68
N LYS A 98 -13.59 -9.15 -10.12
CA LYS A 98 -14.55 -9.82 -9.23
C LYS A 98 -13.89 -10.95 -8.45
N LYS A 99 -13.09 -11.78 -9.11
CA LYS A 99 -12.35 -12.89 -8.49
C LYS A 99 -11.37 -12.40 -7.43
N ALA A 100 -10.58 -11.36 -7.75
CA ALA A 100 -9.64 -10.78 -6.80
C ALA A 100 -10.35 -10.20 -5.57
N LYS A 101 -11.45 -9.46 -5.75
CA LYS A 101 -12.25 -8.95 -4.61
C LYS A 101 -12.74 -10.07 -3.71
N ALA A 102 -13.25 -11.16 -4.30
CA ALA A 102 -13.69 -12.34 -3.54
C ALA A 102 -12.52 -12.97 -2.76
N TYR A 103 -11.34 -13.06 -3.37
CA TYR A 103 -10.12 -13.54 -2.71
C TYR A 103 -9.74 -12.68 -1.50
N PHE A 104 -9.64 -11.35 -1.66
CA PHE A 104 -9.31 -10.44 -0.57
C PHE A 104 -10.35 -10.47 0.57
N ASN A 105 -11.63 -10.71 0.25
CA ASN A 105 -12.68 -10.82 1.25
C ASN A 105 -12.60 -12.13 2.06
N LYS A 106 -12.20 -13.23 1.44
CA LYS A 106 -12.07 -14.56 2.07
C LYS A 106 -10.81 -14.69 2.92
N THR A 107 -9.69 -14.07 2.51
CA THR A 107 -8.39 -14.20 3.18
C THR A 107 -8.27 -13.26 4.37
N LYS A 108 -8.89 -13.67 5.51
CA LYS A 108 -8.83 -12.90 6.76
C LYS A 108 -7.45 -12.93 7.45
N SER A 109 -6.60 -13.92 7.15
CA SER A 109 -5.37 -14.24 7.89
C SER A 109 -4.06 -13.86 7.19
N LEU A 110 -4.08 -13.51 5.89
CA LEU A 110 -2.86 -13.21 5.16
C LEU A 110 -2.52 -11.72 5.26
N ASP A 111 -1.86 -11.34 6.34
CA ASP A 111 -1.47 -9.95 6.62
C ASP A 111 -0.46 -9.35 5.64
N HIS A 112 0.08 -10.14 4.70
CA HIS A 112 1.11 -9.70 3.75
C HIS A 112 0.63 -9.60 2.30
N VAL A 113 -0.59 -10.06 1.96
CA VAL A 113 -1.10 -10.01 0.59
C VAL A 113 -1.88 -8.72 0.35
N GLN A 114 -1.31 -7.83 -0.45
CA GLN A 114 -1.90 -6.54 -0.83
C GLN A 114 -2.07 -6.41 -2.35
N ALA A 115 -1.42 -7.31 -3.11
CA ALA A 115 -1.50 -7.35 -4.56
C ALA A 115 -1.68 -8.78 -5.10
N LEU A 116 -2.43 -8.88 -6.18
CA LEU A 116 -2.63 -10.08 -6.99
C LEU A 116 -2.42 -9.76 -8.46
N VAL A 117 -1.92 -10.73 -9.21
CA VAL A 117 -2.04 -10.72 -10.67
C VAL A 117 -3.07 -11.77 -11.06
N VAL A 118 -4.08 -11.35 -11.82
CA VAL A 118 -5.20 -12.22 -12.23
C VAL A 118 -5.40 -12.11 -13.74
N LYS A 119 -5.64 -13.24 -14.40
CA LYS A 119 -6.02 -13.32 -15.80
C LYS A 119 -7.24 -14.23 -15.93
N GLU A 120 -8.29 -13.79 -16.62
CA GLU A 120 -9.50 -14.57 -16.88
C GLU A 120 -10.05 -15.29 -15.64
N GLY A 121 -10.06 -14.61 -14.51
CA GLY A 121 -10.50 -15.16 -13.22
C GLY A 121 -9.51 -16.11 -12.54
N LYS A 122 -8.36 -16.43 -13.12
CA LYS A 122 -7.30 -17.26 -12.53
C LYS A 122 -6.24 -16.38 -11.88
N ILE A 123 -5.86 -16.67 -10.64
CA ILE A 123 -4.79 -15.96 -9.93
C ILE A 123 -3.45 -16.49 -10.44
N LEU A 124 -2.68 -15.66 -11.13
CA LEU A 124 -1.35 -16.00 -11.65
C LEU A 124 -0.25 -15.80 -10.60
N ALA A 125 -0.37 -14.76 -9.78
CA ALA A 125 0.60 -14.47 -8.72
C ALA A 125 -0.07 -13.78 -7.52
N LYS A 126 0.51 -14.04 -6.34
CA LYS A 126 0.10 -13.43 -5.06
C LYS A 126 1.31 -12.73 -4.44
N GLU A 127 1.11 -11.55 -3.89
CA GLU A 127 2.14 -10.83 -3.19
C GLU A 127 2.58 -11.61 -1.94
N GLY A 128 3.88 -11.72 -1.76
CA GLY A 128 4.50 -12.27 -0.56
C GLY A 128 5.09 -11.15 0.31
N ARG A 129 5.84 -11.54 1.34
CA ARG A 129 6.55 -10.61 2.24
C ARG A 129 7.59 -9.73 1.52
N GLU A 130 8.08 -10.18 0.37
CA GLU A 130 9.06 -9.48 -0.48
C GLU A 130 8.45 -8.34 -1.31
N GLY A 131 7.12 -8.18 -1.29
CA GLY A 131 6.37 -7.09 -1.91
C GLY A 131 6.04 -7.28 -3.39
N THR A 132 5.34 -6.28 -3.95
CA THR A 132 4.78 -6.31 -5.32
C THR A 132 5.86 -6.50 -6.39
N LYS A 133 7.01 -5.81 -6.28
CA LYS A 133 8.09 -5.91 -7.27
C LYS A 133 8.60 -7.34 -7.43
N LYS A 134 8.84 -8.04 -6.32
CA LYS A 134 9.29 -9.44 -6.34
C LYS A 134 8.21 -10.37 -6.87
N MET A 135 6.94 -10.13 -6.53
CA MET A 135 5.82 -10.88 -7.10
C MET A 135 5.81 -10.76 -8.64
N LEU A 136 5.91 -9.53 -9.15
CA LEU A 136 5.92 -9.29 -10.59
C LEU A 136 7.12 -9.93 -11.29
N SER A 137 8.30 -9.94 -10.65
CA SER A 137 9.51 -10.56 -11.23
C SER A 137 9.43 -12.08 -11.41
N LYS A 138 8.46 -12.74 -10.76
CA LYS A 138 8.20 -14.19 -10.91
C LYS A 138 7.23 -14.52 -12.06
N LEU A 139 6.64 -13.50 -12.69
CA LEU A 139 5.74 -13.68 -13.82
C LEU A 139 6.51 -14.02 -15.09
N LYS A 140 5.90 -14.86 -15.92
CA LYS A 140 6.36 -15.04 -17.31
C LYS A 140 6.17 -13.72 -18.08
N LYS A 141 7.05 -13.43 -19.04
CA LYS A 141 6.85 -12.31 -19.96
C LYS A 141 5.53 -12.49 -20.71
N ASN A 142 4.86 -11.38 -21.04
CA ASN A 142 3.57 -11.36 -21.74
C ASN A 142 2.47 -12.14 -21.00
N SER A 143 2.41 -11.98 -19.68
CA SER A 143 1.41 -12.66 -18.85
C SER A 143 -0.02 -12.28 -19.18
N ASP A 144 -0.27 -11.11 -19.82
CA ASP A 144 -1.57 -10.59 -20.23
C ASP A 144 -2.63 -10.59 -19.09
N GLY A 145 -2.18 -10.52 -17.85
CA GLY A 145 -3.00 -10.40 -16.67
C GLY A 145 -3.21 -8.95 -16.25
N ILE A 146 -3.90 -8.75 -15.15
CA ILE A 146 -4.08 -7.43 -14.53
C ILE A 146 -3.53 -7.42 -13.10
N LEU A 147 -2.86 -6.34 -12.73
CA LEU A 147 -2.44 -6.11 -11.35
C LEU A 147 -3.60 -5.53 -10.54
N ILE A 148 -3.99 -6.19 -9.47
CA ILE A 148 -5.03 -5.72 -8.56
C ILE A 148 -4.40 -5.48 -7.20
N LYS A 149 -4.41 -4.22 -6.75
CA LYS A 149 -3.81 -3.81 -5.49
C LYS A 149 -4.86 -3.17 -4.59
N LEU A 150 -5.26 -3.90 -3.55
CA LEU A 150 -6.31 -3.49 -2.63
C LEU A 150 -5.76 -3.46 -1.20
N PRO A 151 -6.31 -2.62 -0.31
CA PRO A 151 -5.90 -2.61 1.09
C PRO A 151 -6.27 -3.93 1.76
N LYS A 152 -5.43 -4.37 2.68
CA LYS A 152 -5.70 -5.51 3.54
C LYS A 152 -6.86 -5.21 4.47
N LYS A 153 -7.64 -6.22 4.84
CA LYS A 153 -8.85 -6.03 5.65
C LYS A 153 -8.61 -5.39 7.02
N LYS A 154 -7.45 -5.67 7.64
CA LYS A 154 -7.07 -5.15 8.96
C LYS A 154 -5.99 -4.05 8.89
N GLN A 155 -5.73 -3.51 7.71
CA GLN A 155 -4.72 -2.48 7.50
C GLN A 155 -5.15 -1.16 8.13
N ASP A 156 -4.23 -0.51 8.83
CA ASP A 156 -4.47 0.85 9.32
C ASP A 156 -4.19 1.87 8.21
N LEU A 157 -5.25 2.32 7.56
CA LEU A 157 -5.18 3.24 6.42
C LEU A 157 -4.66 4.64 6.77
N ARG A 158 -4.37 4.91 8.04
CA ARG A 158 -3.73 6.17 8.45
C ARG A 158 -2.24 6.17 8.12
N MET A 159 -1.59 5.00 8.17
CA MET A 159 -0.13 4.88 7.98
C MET A 159 0.26 3.96 6.82
N ASP A 160 -0.58 2.99 6.47
CA ASP A 160 -0.25 1.96 5.49
C ASP A 160 -1.33 1.92 4.40
N LEU A 161 -1.04 2.54 3.27
CA LEU A 161 -1.91 2.59 2.10
C LEU A 161 -1.22 1.91 0.91
N PRO A 162 -1.95 1.11 0.12
CA PRO A 162 -1.43 0.62 -1.15
C PRO A 162 -0.95 1.77 -2.01
N THR A 163 0.34 1.79 -2.29
CA THR A 163 0.98 2.87 -3.07
C THR A 163 1.39 2.36 -4.43
N ILE A 164 1.12 3.14 -5.47
CA ILE A 164 1.66 2.96 -6.82
C ILE A 164 2.23 4.28 -7.36
N GLY A 165 3.15 4.16 -8.30
CA GLY A 165 3.78 5.27 -9.01
C GLY A 165 4.36 4.77 -10.32
N LEU A 166 5.10 5.61 -11.03
CA LEU A 166 5.61 5.33 -12.38
C LEU A 166 6.39 4.00 -12.46
N GLN A 167 7.18 3.66 -11.44
CA GLN A 167 7.91 2.38 -11.42
C GLN A 167 6.97 1.17 -11.51
N THR A 168 5.79 1.23 -10.89
CA THR A 168 4.79 0.15 -10.99
C THR A 168 4.31 -0.03 -12.43
N PHE A 169 4.11 1.06 -13.17
CA PHE A 169 3.71 1.01 -14.58
C PHE A 169 4.81 0.49 -15.49
N ILE A 170 6.07 0.83 -15.21
CA ILE A 170 7.23 0.27 -15.92
C ILE A 170 7.27 -1.26 -15.71
N ASP A 171 7.06 -1.73 -14.48
CA ASP A 171 7.03 -3.15 -14.18
C ASP A 171 5.81 -3.85 -14.84
N ILE A 172 4.62 -3.23 -14.83
CA ILE A 172 3.42 -3.70 -15.55
C ILE A 172 3.72 -3.91 -17.03
N LYS A 173 4.32 -2.92 -17.70
CA LYS A 173 4.73 -3.04 -19.12
C LYS A 173 5.74 -4.15 -19.31
N LYS A 174 6.78 -4.21 -18.48
CA LYS A 174 7.87 -5.21 -18.58
C LYS A 174 7.35 -6.65 -18.57
N TYR A 175 6.32 -6.93 -17.77
CA TYR A 175 5.73 -8.27 -17.64
C TYR A 175 4.48 -8.46 -18.51
N GLY A 176 4.14 -7.50 -19.37
CA GLY A 176 3.05 -7.59 -20.32
C GLY A 176 1.67 -7.66 -19.66
N LEU A 177 1.49 -6.92 -18.55
CA LEU A 177 0.18 -6.81 -17.92
C LEU A 177 -0.68 -5.75 -18.61
N ARG A 178 -1.99 -5.99 -18.68
CA ARG A 178 -2.95 -5.12 -19.39
C ARG A 178 -3.39 -3.92 -18.60
N GLY A 179 -3.28 -3.95 -17.27
CA GLY A 179 -3.76 -2.85 -16.46
C GLY A 179 -3.56 -3.01 -14.97
N VAL A 180 -3.96 -1.98 -14.25
CA VAL A 180 -3.94 -1.90 -12.79
C VAL A 180 -5.31 -1.52 -12.24
N VAL A 181 -5.67 -2.15 -11.12
CA VAL A 181 -6.90 -1.90 -10.38
C VAL A 181 -6.58 -1.53 -8.94
N LEU A 182 -7.15 -0.42 -8.47
CA LEU A 182 -7.01 0.08 -7.10
C LEU A 182 -8.37 0.33 -6.47
N GLN A 183 -8.41 0.48 -5.14
CA GLN A 183 -9.61 0.87 -4.42
C GLN A 183 -9.66 2.39 -4.24
N SER A 184 -10.81 3.00 -4.57
CA SER A 184 -11.06 4.43 -4.42
C SER A 184 -10.85 4.88 -2.98
N LYS A 185 -10.21 6.04 -2.80
CA LYS A 185 -9.93 6.67 -1.51
C LYS A 185 -9.13 5.78 -0.52
N LYS A 186 -8.56 4.67 -0.98
CA LYS A 186 -7.77 3.75 -0.15
C LYS A 186 -6.47 3.34 -0.84
N ASN A 187 -5.88 4.25 -1.59
CA ASN A 187 -4.60 4.09 -2.27
C ASN A 187 -3.84 5.41 -2.28
N ILE A 188 -2.54 5.35 -2.47
CA ILE A 188 -1.69 6.49 -2.82
C ILE A 188 -1.25 6.31 -4.27
N PHE A 189 -1.52 7.33 -5.07
CA PHE A 189 -1.16 7.37 -6.48
C PHE A 189 -0.15 8.51 -6.68
N LEU A 190 1.12 8.16 -6.79
CA LEU A 190 2.21 9.11 -7.02
C LEU A 190 2.37 9.39 -8.52
N ASP A 191 2.87 10.57 -8.86
CA ASP A 191 3.20 10.98 -10.24
C ASP A 191 2.03 10.72 -11.21
N LYS A 192 0.84 11.13 -10.78
CA LYS A 192 -0.43 10.79 -11.46
C LYS A 192 -0.42 11.10 -12.96
N VAL A 193 0.05 12.29 -13.33
CA VAL A 193 0.06 12.75 -14.73
C VAL A 193 0.99 11.86 -15.57
N GLU A 194 2.20 11.61 -15.09
CA GLU A 194 3.21 10.79 -15.74
C GLU A 194 2.73 9.35 -15.87
N CYS A 195 2.12 8.80 -14.82
CA CYS A 195 1.56 7.46 -14.83
C CYS A 195 0.45 7.31 -15.87
N ILE A 196 -0.46 8.29 -15.98
CA ILE A 196 -1.56 8.27 -16.96
C ILE A 196 -1.01 8.39 -18.38
N LYS A 197 -0.04 9.30 -18.62
CA LYS A 197 0.64 9.44 -19.92
C LYS A 197 1.33 8.12 -20.31
N PHE A 198 2.07 7.51 -19.38
CA PHE A 198 2.75 6.25 -19.61
C PHE A 198 1.77 5.10 -19.91
N ALA A 199 0.69 5.00 -19.13
CA ALA A 199 -0.35 3.99 -19.30
C ALA A 199 -1.03 4.10 -20.68
N ASN A 200 -1.38 5.33 -21.08
CA ASN A 200 -1.99 5.58 -22.41
C ASN A 200 -1.05 5.22 -23.56
N LYS A 201 0.24 5.62 -23.47
CA LYS A 201 1.26 5.28 -24.47
C LYS A 201 1.46 3.78 -24.63
N ASN A 202 1.35 3.01 -23.54
CA ASN A 202 1.63 1.58 -23.51
C ASN A 202 0.36 0.70 -23.48
N LYS A 203 -0.81 1.26 -23.75
CA LYS A 203 -2.11 0.54 -23.77
C LYS A 203 -2.37 -0.23 -22.46
N ILE A 204 -2.10 0.43 -21.32
CA ILE A 204 -2.36 -0.09 -19.97
C ILE A 204 -3.59 0.64 -19.41
N PHE A 205 -4.57 -0.09 -18.90
CA PHE A 205 -5.70 0.56 -18.26
C PHE A 205 -5.44 0.86 -16.77
N ILE A 206 -6.08 1.93 -16.28
CA ILE A 206 -6.09 2.33 -14.87
C ILE A 206 -7.55 2.38 -14.42
N ASN A 207 -7.96 1.43 -13.60
CA ASN A 207 -9.34 1.35 -13.10
C ASN A 207 -9.39 1.45 -11.58
N ILE A 208 -10.22 2.36 -11.07
CA ILE A 208 -10.40 2.60 -9.64
C ILE A 208 -11.83 2.17 -9.27
N ILE A 209 -11.95 1.19 -8.36
CA ILE A 209 -13.20 0.54 -7.97
C ILE A 209 -13.69 0.96 -6.58
#